data_381c6dc877819bd9f430afc9817c4dc6
#
_entry.id   381c6dc877819bd9f430afc9817c4dc6
#
_cell.length_a   1.000
_cell.length_b   1.000
_cell.length_c   1.000
_cell.angle_alpha   90.00
_cell.angle_beta   90.00
_cell.angle_gamma   90.00
#
_symmetry.space_group_name_H-M   'P 1'
#
loop_
_entity.id
_entity.type
_entity.pdbx_description
1 polymer ?
#
loop_
_entity_poly.entity_id
_entity_poly.type
_entity_poly.pdbx_seq_one_letter_code
_entity_poly.pdbx_strand_id
1 'polypeptide(L)'
;MNRLLLSLFLAAPLIPVSTTGMAQQQFDGRWSVRAIPEKGACRRAHDYTVVVENGVPRNAVSRRTTDRATGGLEPDGHVRVSLQRHRARVAITGKLAGRSGSGTWTIAGSMACSGRWTASKWG
;
A
#
# COMPACT_ATOMS: atom_id res chain seq x y z
N MET A 1 -44.83 -47.88 -8.22
CA MET A 1 -44.53 -47.17 -8.74
C MET A 1 -43.92 -46.14 -8.29
N ASN A 2 -43.01 -46.00 -7.88
CA ASN A 2 -42.46 -45.09 -7.32
C ASN A 2 -41.53 -44.52 -7.93
N ARG A 3 -41.64 -43.63 -8.23
CA ARG A 3 -40.94 -42.87 -8.70
C ARG A 3 -40.17 -42.11 -7.85
N LEU A 4 -39.36 -42.48 -7.34
CA LEU A 4 -38.43 -41.79 -6.77
C LEU A 4 -37.78 -40.87 -7.61
N LEU A 5 -38.28 -39.84 -7.68
CA LEU A 5 -37.69 -38.75 -8.08
C LEU A 5 -36.64 -38.39 -7.21
N LEU A 6 -35.56 -38.93 -7.40
CA LEU A 6 -34.40 -38.43 -6.91
C LEU A 6 -34.12 -37.14 -7.53
N SER A 7 -34.61 -36.19 -6.93
CA SER A 7 -34.07 -34.89 -7.08
C SER A 7 -32.67 -34.93 -6.61
N LEU A 8 -31.81 -35.22 -7.48
CA LEU A 8 -30.48 -34.95 -7.24
C LEU A 8 -30.34 -33.45 -7.15
N PHE A 9 -30.46 -32.97 -5.95
CA PHE A 9 -29.95 -31.68 -5.70
C PHE A 9 -28.47 -31.79 -5.75
N LEU A 10 -27.97 -31.57 -6.89
CA LEU A 10 -26.62 -31.20 -6.99
C LEU A 10 -26.47 -29.87 -6.33
N ALA A 11 -26.25 -29.91 -5.05
CA ALA A 11 -25.75 -28.77 -4.38
C ALA A 11 -24.37 -28.52 -4.95
N ALA A 12 -24.28 -27.66 -5.93
CA ALA A 12 -23.00 -27.16 -6.38
C ALA A 12 -22.33 -26.51 -5.17
N PRO A 13 -21.13 -26.95 -4.79
CA PRO A 13 -20.44 -26.30 -3.70
C PRO A 13 -20.22 -24.85 -4.10
N LEU A 14 -20.81 -23.97 -3.36
CA LEU A 14 -20.50 -22.58 -3.47
C LEU A 14 -19.07 -22.42 -3.01
N ILE A 15 -18.18 -22.37 -3.96
CA ILE A 15 -16.80 -22.04 -3.66
C ILE A 15 -16.78 -20.55 -3.37
N PRO A 16 -16.49 -20.14 -2.15
CA PRO A 16 -16.38 -18.72 -1.88
C PRO A 16 -15.25 -18.17 -2.72
N VAL A 17 -15.59 -17.26 -3.59
CA VAL A 17 -14.58 -16.51 -4.33
C VAL A 17 -13.74 -15.80 -3.31
N SER A 18 -12.43 -16.06 -3.31
CA SER A 18 -11.52 -15.40 -2.41
C SER A 18 -11.51 -13.91 -2.74
N THR A 19 -12.16 -13.12 -1.92
CA THR A 19 -12.15 -11.67 -2.05
C THR A 19 -10.78 -11.09 -1.71
N THR A 20 -9.90 -11.89 -1.09
CA THR A 20 -8.58 -11.45 -0.67
C THR A 20 -7.72 -11.04 -1.85
N GLY A 21 -7.76 -11.77 -2.96
CA GLY A 21 -7.00 -11.43 -4.15
C GLY A 21 -7.46 -10.12 -4.79
N MET A 22 -8.77 -9.88 -4.83
CA MET A 22 -9.33 -8.63 -5.36
C MET A 22 -8.99 -7.45 -4.45
N ALA A 23 -9.06 -7.63 -3.14
CA ALA A 23 -8.71 -6.59 -2.19
C ALA A 23 -7.22 -6.23 -2.30
N GLN A 24 -6.34 -7.22 -2.55
CA GLN A 24 -4.93 -6.95 -2.73
C GLN A 24 -4.63 -6.18 -4.00
N GLN A 25 -5.45 -6.32 -5.04
CA GLN A 25 -5.19 -5.73 -6.35
C GLN A 25 -5.91 -4.41 -6.59
N GLN A 26 -6.78 -4.00 -5.69
CA GLN A 26 -7.58 -2.79 -5.93
C GLN A 26 -6.75 -1.53 -6.06
N PHE A 27 -5.57 -1.51 -5.49
CA PHE A 27 -4.68 -0.35 -5.56
C PHE A 27 -3.51 -0.55 -6.52
N ASP A 28 -3.50 -1.65 -7.28
CA ASP A 28 -2.43 -1.91 -8.23
C ASP A 28 -2.36 -0.84 -9.31
N GLY A 29 -1.16 -0.49 -9.69
CA GLY A 29 -0.89 0.52 -10.69
C GLY A 29 0.21 1.47 -10.27
N ARG A 30 0.34 2.55 -11.01
CA ARG A 30 1.33 3.58 -10.73
C ARG A 30 0.71 4.72 -9.94
N TRP A 31 1.43 5.15 -8.94
CA TRP A 31 1.02 6.23 -8.07
C TRP A 31 2.06 7.32 -8.04
N SER A 32 1.63 8.57 -8.17
CA SER A 32 2.47 9.73 -7.89
C SER A 32 2.31 10.09 -6.43
N VAL A 33 3.41 10.13 -5.70
CA VAL A 33 3.40 10.44 -4.28
C VAL A 33 4.24 11.69 -4.06
N ARG A 34 3.67 12.65 -3.35
CA ARG A 34 4.38 13.86 -2.99
C ARG A 34 4.52 13.94 -1.48
N ALA A 35 5.75 13.99 -1.02
CA ALA A 35 6.08 14.15 0.39
C ALA A 35 6.39 15.62 0.66
N ILE A 36 5.67 16.22 1.59
CA ILE A 36 5.76 17.64 1.90
C ILE A 36 6.24 17.79 3.34
N PRO A 37 7.44 18.33 3.56
CA PRO A 37 7.94 18.53 4.92
C PRO A 37 7.20 19.67 5.59
N GLU A 38 6.91 19.49 6.87
CA GLU A 38 6.22 20.48 7.69
C GLU A 38 7.04 20.89 8.91
N LYS A 39 7.88 19.98 9.42
CA LYS A 39 8.70 20.25 10.60
C LYS A 39 10.08 19.67 10.44
N GLY A 40 11.08 20.33 11.00
CA GLY A 40 12.44 19.82 11.08
C GLY A 40 13.34 20.31 9.98
N ALA A 41 14.41 19.55 9.73
CA ALA A 41 15.50 19.98 8.87
C ALA A 41 15.22 19.84 7.37
N CYS A 42 14.21 19.05 6.98
CA CYS A 42 13.87 18.87 5.58
C CYS A 42 13.14 20.09 5.05
N ARG A 43 13.55 20.61 3.90
CA ARG A 43 12.98 21.85 3.37
C ARG A 43 12.24 21.69 2.06
N ARG A 44 12.50 20.61 1.34
CA ARG A 44 11.97 20.46 -0.01
C ARG A 44 10.95 19.32 -0.07
N ALA A 45 9.88 19.55 -0.79
CA ALA A 45 8.98 18.49 -1.17
C ALA A 45 9.67 17.56 -2.18
N HIS A 46 9.38 16.29 -2.09
CA HIS A 46 9.91 15.30 -3.01
C HIS A 46 8.77 14.53 -3.66
N ASP A 47 8.92 14.28 -4.94
CA ASP A 47 7.97 13.49 -5.71
C ASP A 47 8.55 12.11 -5.96
N TYR A 48 7.73 11.10 -5.78
CA TYR A 48 8.09 9.71 -5.98
C TYR A 48 7.07 9.03 -6.87
N THR A 49 7.53 8.07 -7.65
CA THR A 49 6.64 7.15 -8.34
C THR A 49 6.68 5.82 -7.62
N VAL A 50 5.53 5.36 -7.20
CA VAL A 50 5.39 4.08 -6.52
C VAL A 50 4.52 3.19 -7.38
N VAL A 51 4.99 1.98 -7.64
CA VAL A 51 4.23 0.97 -8.38
C VAL A 51 3.70 -0.03 -7.36
N VAL A 52 2.40 -0.24 -7.37
CA VAL A 52 1.78 -1.27 -6.53
C VAL A 52 1.48 -2.47 -7.42
N GLU A 53 2.06 -3.61 -7.07
CA GLU A 53 1.88 -4.87 -7.78
C GLU A 53 1.41 -5.94 -6.80
N ASN A 54 0.26 -6.52 -7.04
CA ASN A 54 -0.35 -7.52 -6.16
C ASN A 54 -0.41 -7.05 -4.71
N GLY A 55 -0.76 -5.78 -4.52
CA GLY A 55 -0.88 -5.18 -3.19
C GLY A 55 0.44 -4.77 -2.56
N VAL A 56 1.58 -4.94 -3.24
CA VAL A 56 2.89 -4.61 -2.69
C VAL A 56 3.42 -3.35 -3.34
N PRO A 57 3.61 -2.28 -2.57
CA PRO A 57 4.19 -1.05 -3.11
C PRO A 57 5.69 -1.18 -3.34
N ARG A 58 6.14 -0.67 -4.46
CA ARG A 58 7.55 -0.64 -4.83
C ARG A 58 7.90 0.75 -5.34
N ASN A 59 9.05 1.26 -4.90
CA ASN A 59 9.53 2.50 -5.45
C ASN A 59 10.23 2.21 -6.78
N ALA A 60 9.75 2.79 -7.84
CA ALA A 60 10.27 2.55 -9.19
C ALA A 60 11.73 3.01 -9.37
N VAL A 61 12.23 3.86 -8.50
CA VAL A 61 13.57 4.45 -8.61
C VAL A 61 14.58 3.81 -7.66
N SER A 62 14.14 3.19 -6.57
CA SER A 62 15.07 2.66 -5.56
C SER A 62 15.29 1.18 -5.77
N ARG A 63 16.48 0.84 -6.22
CA ARG A 63 16.97 -0.55 -6.27
C ARG A 63 17.94 -0.84 -5.13
N ARG A 64 17.90 -0.06 -4.07
CA ARG A 64 18.83 -0.24 -2.97
C ARG A 64 18.40 -1.44 -2.13
N THR A 65 19.22 -2.46 -2.17
CA THR A 65 19.01 -3.68 -1.39
C THR A 65 19.32 -3.50 0.10
N THR A 66 19.86 -2.35 0.48
CA THR A 66 20.24 -2.07 1.86
C THR A 66 19.11 -1.51 2.70
N ASP A 67 18.03 -1.07 2.09
CA ASP A 67 16.89 -0.54 2.83
C ASP A 67 16.05 -1.68 3.39
N ARG A 68 15.87 -1.68 4.69
CA ARG A 68 15.02 -2.66 5.36
C ARG A 68 13.66 -2.04 5.62
N ALA A 69 12.68 -2.53 4.93
CA ALA A 69 11.31 -2.08 5.08
C ALA A 69 10.47 -3.15 5.78
N THR A 70 9.67 -2.74 6.73
CA THR A 70 8.64 -3.57 7.35
C THR A 70 7.29 -2.92 7.15
N GLY A 71 6.23 -3.72 7.12
CA GLY A 71 4.90 -3.22 6.87
C GLY A 71 4.59 -3.15 5.40
N GLY A 72 3.64 -2.31 5.03
CA GLY A 72 3.22 -2.16 3.66
C GLY A 72 1.82 -1.61 3.54
N LEU A 73 1.17 -1.97 2.45
CA LEU A 73 -0.19 -1.59 2.12
C LEU A 73 -1.14 -2.72 2.53
N GLU A 74 -2.12 -2.39 3.35
CA GLU A 74 -3.15 -3.33 3.76
C GLU A 74 -4.29 -3.37 2.73
N PRO A 75 -5.06 -4.47 2.68
CA PRO A 75 -6.14 -4.59 1.68
C PRO A 75 -7.20 -3.51 1.76
N ASP A 76 -7.42 -2.92 2.92
CA ASP A 76 -8.38 -1.83 3.11
C ASP A 76 -7.82 -0.45 2.74
N GLY A 77 -6.56 -0.39 2.30
CA GLY A 77 -5.92 0.85 1.91
C GLY A 77 -5.03 1.49 2.96
N HIS A 78 -5.00 0.97 4.17
CA HIS A 78 -4.11 1.51 5.19
C HIS A 78 -2.66 1.28 4.80
N VAL A 79 -1.84 2.31 4.99
CA VAL A 79 -0.41 2.28 4.73
C VAL A 79 0.32 2.37 6.05
N ARG A 80 1.19 1.41 6.33
CA ARG A 80 2.08 1.42 7.48
C ARG A 80 3.41 0.86 7.04
N VAL A 81 4.39 1.72 6.88
CA VAL A 81 5.71 1.33 6.43
C VAL A 81 6.73 1.89 7.40
N SER A 82 7.67 1.06 7.80
CA SER A 82 8.82 1.47 8.56
C SER A 82 10.07 1.08 7.79
N LEU A 83 10.96 2.04 7.61
CA LEU A 83 12.17 1.86 6.82
C LEU A 83 13.36 2.21 7.67
N GLN A 84 14.35 1.34 7.67
CA GLN A 84 15.64 1.62 8.29
C GLN A 84 16.65 1.92 7.19
N ARG A 85 17.23 3.09 7.25
CA ARG A 85 18.15 3.56 6.23
C ARG A 85 19.34 4.18 6.90
N HIS A 86 20.53 3.54 6.81
CA HIS A 86 21.74 4.04 7.47
C HIS A 86 21.48 4.50 8.92
N ARG A 87 21.54 5.80 9.15
CA ARG A 87 21.38 6.41 10.45
C ARG A 87 19.98 7.02 10.65
N ALA A 88 19.06 6.69 9.79
CA ALA A 88 17.72 7.25 9.83
C ALA A 88 16.67 6.15 9.87
N ARG A 89 15.58 6.44 10.58
CA ARG A 89 14.40 5.59 10.60
C ARG A 89 13.25 6.40 10.02
N VAL A 90 12.61 5.83 9.02
CA VAL A 90 11.49 6.48 8.35
C VAL A 90 10.21 5.71 8.69
N ALA A 91 9.19 6.42 9.12
CA ALA A 91 7.87 5.84 9.36
C ALA A 91 6.85 6.56 8.48
N ILE A 92 6.03 5.78 7.78
CA ILE A 92 5.02 6.30 6.87
C ILE A 92 3.70 5.67 7.25
N THR A 93 2.69 6.50 7.47
CA THR A 93 1.33 6.03 7.77
C THR A 93 0.33 6.82 6.95
N GLY A 94 -0.80 6.21 6.66
CA GLY A 94 -1.86 6.87 5.94
C GLY A 94 -2.87 5.91 5.36
N LYS A 95 -3.55 6.34 4.31
CA LYS A 95 -4.59 5.53 3.70
C LYS A 95 -4.75 5.87 2.23
N LEU A 96 -4.90 4.85 1.40
CA LEU A 96 -5.34 4.96 0.02
C LEU A 96 -6.84 4.68 -0.04
N ALA A 97 -7.55 5.44 -0.84
CA ALA A 97 -8.97 5.25 -1.07
C ALA A 97 -9.27 5.59 -2.53
N GLY A 98 -9.76 4.63 -3.29
CA GLY A 98 -9.98 4.84 -4.72
C GLY A 98 -8.68 5.15 -5.44
N ARG A 99 -8.59 6.34 -6.01
CA ARG A 99 -7.43 6.75 -6.80
C ARG A 99 -6.59 7.82 -6.10
N SER A 100 -6.78 8.02 -4.82
CA SER A 100 -6.05 9.03 -4.06
C SER A 100 -5.64 8.48 -2.70
N GLY A 101 -4.74 9.16 -2.05
CA GLY A 101 -4.30 8.80 -0.72
C GLY A 101 -3.60 9.93 -0.04
N SER A 102 -3.46 9.81 1.27
CA SER A 102 -2.75 10.80 2.08
C SER A 102 -2.33 10.20 3.40
N GLY A 103 -1.42 10.86 4.05
CA GLY A 103 -0.95 10.43 5.34
C GLY A 103 0.18 11.31 5.85
N THR A 104 0.94 10.75 6.78
CA THR A 104 2.05 11.43 7.42
C THR A 104 3.32 10.59 7.32
N TRP A 105 4.45 11.25 7.45
CA TRP A 105 5.73 10.58 7.50
C TRP A 105 6.64 11.25 8.52
N THR A 106 7.54 10.49 9.09
CA THR A 106 8.54 10.99 10.03
C THR A 106 9.89 10.39 9.70
N ILE A 107 10.92 11.18 9.86
CA ILE A 107 12.30 10.71 9.80
C ILE A 107 12.95 11.04 11.14
N ALA A 108 13.52 10.03 11.77
CA ALA A 108 14.25 10.17 13.03
C ALA A 108 15.69 9.72 12.81
N GLY A 109 16.62 10.36 13.52
CA GLY A 109 18.05 10.04 13.43
C GLY A 109 18.87 11.29 13.22
N SER A 110 19.91 11.19 12.37
CA SER A 110 20.83 12.30 12.11
C SER A 110 20.14 13.51 11.47
N MET A 111 19.08 13.30 10.73
CA MET A 111 18.26 14.37 10.18
C MET A 111 16.82 14.09 10.59
N ALA A 112 16.31 14.88 11.51
CA ALA A 112 14.94 14.71 12.00
C ALA A 112 14.00 15.67 11.28
N CYS A 113 12.95 15.13 10.68
CA CYS A 113 11.92 15.91 10.04
C CYS A 113 10.63 15.11 9.93
N SER A 114 9.54 15.79 9.68
CA SER A 114 8.25 15.16 9.52
C SER A 114 7.38 15.99 8.59
N GLY A 115 6.35 15.38 8.06
CA GLY A 115 5.44 16.03 7.16
C GLY A 115 4.28 15.16 6.78
N ARG A 116 3.66 15.50 5.68
CA ARG A 116 2.53 14.77 5.12
C ARG A 116 2.86 14.32 3.71
N TRP A 117 2.09 13.39 3.23
CA TRP A 117 2.19 12.93 1.86
C TRP A 117 0.81 12.85 1.23
N THR A 118 0.78 13.04 -0.06
CA THR A 118 -0.41 12.83 -0.88
C THR A 118 -0.05 11.90 -2.03
N ALA A 119 -1.03 11.16 -2.49
CA ALA A 119 -0.84 10.23 -3.59
C ALA A 119 -2.01 10.29 -4.56
N SER A 120 -1.73 10.09 -5.83
CA SER A 120 -2.75 9.96 -6.84
C SER A 120 -2.35 8.89 -7.84
N LYS A 121 -3.31 8.08 -8.25
CA LYS A 121 -3.09 6.98 -9.17
C LYS A 121 -3.19 7.48 -10.60
N TRP A 122 -2.26 7.03 -11.42
CA TRP A 122 -2.21 7.38 -12.83
C TRP A 122 -3.28 6.63 -13.62
N GLY A 123 -3.83 7.31 -14.60
CA GLY A 123 -4.72 6.72 -15.57
C GLY A 123 -6.09 6.38 -15.07
#